data_d434350d3d76d3917dc0c41b224e1e47
#
_entry.id   d434350d3d76d3917dc0c41b224e1e47
#
_cell.length_a   1.000
_cell.length_b   1.000
_cell.length_c   1.000
_cell.angle_alpha   90.00
_cell.angle_beta   90.00
_cell.angle_gamma   90.00
#
_symmetry.space_group_name_H-M   'P 1'
#
loop_
_entity.id
_entity.type
_entity.pdbx_description
1 polymer ?
#
loop_
_entity_poly.entity_id
_entity_poly.type
_entity_poly.pdbx_seq_one_letter_code
_entity_poly.pdbx_strand_id
1 'polypeptide(L)'
;MNMYIVVCVYTLPPAYIKKWFKLHLNNTKYKLIIVDNNLRRQITDPTVIIGTNTLNEFSAYNEGLQLLKKEFEDEYDIILMLNDTLFTRHNAKFFLKHLLKYKNTVARLSIPAIGGRIDPYNNICYRNPWSNDIGYISSFCIIMNKPARDLYLKLLSDISPTFPFVDSVTELFNWSTHIDRRFKEFVISHLIDTDTATVWYQSKNNIKNIERLNVKGKCVFLEHYVSGNISKHGVLVSIFPTWKQKTQHFIYEQIAKMERKLLSILNFKVGSK
;
A
#
# COMPACT_ATOMS: atom_id res chain seq x y z
N MET A 1 -6.07 5.37 23.81
CA MET A 1 -5.70 4.59 22.63
C MET A 1 -4.51 5.26 21.98
N ASN A 2 -3.41 4.55 21.89
CA ASN A 2 -2.17 5.01 21.29
C ASN A 2 -2.10 4.54 19.84
N MET A 3 -1.70 5.45 18.95
CA MET A 3 -1.64 5.21 17.51
C MET A 3 -0.21 5.40 16.99
N TYR A 4 0.26 4.46 16.20
CA TYR A 4 1.50 4.60 15.45
C TYR A 4 1.20 4.70 13.95
N ILE A 5 1.98 5.50 13.26
CA ILE A 5 1.85 5.73 11.82
C ILE A 5 3.18 5.40 11.18
N VAL A 6 3.19 4.40 10.32
CA VAL A 6 4.35 4.04 9.47
C VAL A 6 4.10 4.58 8.07
N VAL A 7 4.98 5.43 7.59
CA VAL A 7 4.85 6.03 6.24
C VAL A 7 6.05 5.66 5.40
N CYS A 8 5.79 4.96 4.30
CA CYS A 8 6.77 4.77 3.23
C CYS A 8 6.79 6.00 2.32
N VAL A 9 7.93 6.61 2.13
CA VAL A 9 8.14 7.69 1.16
C VAL A 9 9.18 7.32 0.11
N TYR A 10 8.93 7.74 -1.11
CA TYR A 10 9.85 7.60 -2.24
C TYR A 10 9.94 8.92 -3.02
N THR A 11 8.80 9.47 -3.41
CA THR A 11 8.68 10.71 -4.20
C THR A 11 8.71 11.93 -3.29
N LEU A 12 7.92 11.91 -2.21
CA LEU A 12 7.80 13.04 -1.30
C LEU A 12 8.94 13.07 -0.28
N PRO A 13 9.45 14.25 0.09
CA PRO A 13 10.45 14.35 1.16
C PRO A 13 9.82 14.07 2.53
N PRO A 14 10.54 13.44 3.47
CA PRO A 14 10.09 13.20 4.84
C PRO A 14 9.57 14.46 5.56
N ALA A 15 10.21 15.60 5.35
CA ALA A 15 9.79 16.87 5.92
C ALA A 15 8.37 17.31 5.51
N TYR A 16 7.98 17.01 4.25
CA TYR A 16 6.62 17.25 3.79
C TYR A 16 5.61 16.43 4.60
N ILE A 17 5.90 15.16 4.80
CA ILE A 17 5.04 14.23 5.55
C ILE A 17 4.89 14.71 7.00
N LYS A 18 5.99 15.06 7.68
CA LYS A 18 5.96 15.60 9.04
C LYS A 18 5.09 16.85 9.15
N LYS A 19 5.28 17.79 8.21
CA LYS A 19 4.48 19.04 8.15
C LYS A 19 3.00 18.73 7.91
N TRP A 20 2.70 17.80 7.02
CA TRP A 20 1.33 17.42 6.69
C TRP A 20 0.59 16.83 7.90
N PHE A 21 1.21 15.89 8.62
CA PHE A 21 0.63 15.29 9.82
C PHE A 21 0.44 16.30 10.94
N LYS A 22 1.44 17.17 11.19
CA LYS A 22 1.33 18.25 12.17
C LYS A 22 0.14 19.16 11.89
N LEU A 23 -0.14 19.45 10.62
CA LEU A 23 -1.23 20.33 10.22
C LEU A 23 -2.61 19.66 10.33
N HIS A 24 -2.73 18.36 10.01
CA HIS A 24 -4.02 17.70 9.83
C HIS A 24 -4.41 16.75 10.98
N LEU A 25 -3.47 16.37 11.86
CA LEU A 25 -3.71 15.50 13.01
C LEU A 25 -3.24 16.13 14.33
N ASN A 26 -3.19 17.46 14.43
CA ASN A 26 -2.71 18.20 15.61
C ASN A 26 -3.42 17.84 16.92
N ASN A 27 -4.70 17.44 16.86
CA ASN A 27 -5.51 17.05 18.03
C ASN A 27 -5.51 15.53 18.30
N THR A 28 -4.68 14.75 17.59
CA THR A 28 -4.62 13.30 17.75
C THR A 28 -3.24 12.91 18.28
N LYS A 29 -3.20 12.16 19.38
CA LYS A 29 -1.93 11.60 19.89
C LYS A 29 -1.49 10.46 18.99
N TYR A 30 -0.32 10.61 18.36
CA TYR A 30 0.30 9.60 17.51
C TYR A 30 1.83 9.67 17.59
N LYS A 31 2.49 8.56 17.27
CA LYS A 31 3.92 8.52 16.94
C LYS A 31 4.08 8.23 15.45
N LEU A 32 5.02 8.94 14.80
CA LEU A 32 5.25 8.86 13.35
C LEU A 32 6.60 8.24 13.07
N ILE A 33 6.61 7.16 12.32
CA ILE A 33 7.79 6.50 11.77
C ILE A 33 7.78 6.71 10.27
N ILE A 34 8.84 7.29 9.72
CA ILE A 34 8.99 7.50 8.29
C ILE A 34 10.13 6.62 7.80
N VAL A 35 9.85 5.82 6.77
CA VAL A 35 10.84 5.02 6.06
C VAL A 35 11.00 5.59 4.66
N ASP A 36 12.19 6.10 4.36
CA ASP A 36 12.50 6.69 3.06
C ASP A 36 13.17 5.65 2.14
N ASN A 37 12.42 5.22 1.15
CA ASN A 37 12.87 4.27 0.13
C ASN A 37 13.61 4.92 -1.04
N ASN A 38 13.79 6.26 -1.02
CA ASN A 38 14.56 6.93 -2.05
C ASN A 38 16.05 6.91 -1.74
N LEU A 39 16.74 5.88 -2.21
CA LEU A 39 18.18 5.65 -1.99
C LEU A 39 19.08 6.78 -2.53
N ARG A 40 18.56 7.69 -3.34
CA ARG A 40 19.30 8.85 -3.86
C ARG A 40 19.20 10.08 -2.96
N ARG A 41 18.32 10.03 -1.95
CA ARG A 41 18.10 11.16 -1.05
C ARG A 41 19.08 11.11 0.11
N GLN A 42 19.77 12.20 0.34
CA GLN A 42 20.57 12.36 1.56
C GLN A 42 19.64 12.64 2.74
N ILE A 43 19.63 11.74 3.71
CA ILE A 43 18.83 11.86 4.93
C ILE A 43 19.73 12.38 6.04
N THR A 44 19.43 13.59 6.52
CA THR A 44 20.11 14.21 7.67
C THR A 44 19.28 14.13 8.95
N ASP A 45 18.03 13.76 8.84
CA ASP A 45 17.10 13.66 9.95
C ASP A 45 17.19 12.27 10.61
N PRO A 46 17.73 12.16 11.84
CA PRO A 46 17.96 10.86 12.50
C PRO A 46 16.68 10.13 12.87
N THR A 47 15.52 10.78 12.77
CA THR A 47 14.21 10.15 13.03
C THR A 47 13.58 9.52 11.80
N VAL A 48 14.28 9.55 10.66
CA VAL A 48 13.85 8.92 9.41
C VAL A 48 14.71 7.67 9.17
N ILE A 49 14.05 6.55 8.93
CA ILE A 49 14.71 5.29 8.59
C ILE A 49 15.07 5.33 7.10
N ILE A 50 16.30 4.98 6.77
CA ILE A 50 16.70 4.74 5.39
C ILE A 50 16.23 3.33 5.03
N GLY A 51 15.26 3.24 4.12
CA GLY A 51 14.68 1.97 3.70
C GLY A 51 15.54 1.25 2.66
N THR A 52 15.39 -0.06 2.56
CA THR A 52 16.12 -0.89 1.57
C THR A 52 15.54 -0.81 0.17
N ASN A 53 14.27 -0.46 0.05
CA ASN A 53 13.51 -0.42 -1.21
C ASN A 53 13.53 -1.72 -2.03
N THR A 54 13.71 -2.86 -1.39
CA THR A 54 13.80 -4.17 -2.06
C THR A 54 12.45 -4.67 -2.58
N LEU A 55 11.35 -4.28 -1.91
CA LEU A 55 9.98 -4.62 -2.25
C LEU A 55 9.06 -3.38 -2.21
N ASN A 56 9.51 -2.24 -2.73
CA ASN A 56 8.81 -0.95 -2.69
C ASN A 56 8.25 -0.66 -1.27
N GLU A 57 6.94 -0.32 -1.16
CA GLU A 57 6.30 -0.03 0.12
C GLU A 57 6.33 -1.21 1.12
N PHE A 58 6.35 -2.46 0.65
CA PHE A 58 6.34 -3.63 1.54
C PHE A 58 7.65 -3.78 2.32
N SER A 59 8.81 -3.45 1.73
CA SER A 59 10.06 -3.40 2.49
C SER A 59 10.02 -2.31 3.55
N ALA A 60 9.54 -1.11 3.23
CA ALA A 60 9.42 -0.01 4.18
C ALA A 60 8.42 -0.33 5.31
N TYR A 61 7.31 -0.98 4.99
CA TYR A 61 6.35 -1.42 6.00
C TYR A 61 6.95 -2.47 6.92
N ASN A 62 7.68 -3.45 6.36
CA ASN A 62 8.40 -4.45 7.16
C ASN A 62 9.38 -3.78 8.13
N GLU A 63 10.22 -2.88 7.66
CA GLU A 63 11.22 -2.18 8.45
C GLU A 63 10.59 -1.32 9.56
N GLY A 64 9.54 -0.55 9.23
CA GLY A 64 8.80 0.25 10.21
C GLY A 64 8.07 -0.60 11.25
N LEU A 65 7.46 -1.72 10.86
CA LEU A 65 6.76 -2.64 11.77
C LEU A 65 7.73 -3.43 12.66
N GLN A 66 8.91 -3.82 12.15
CA GLN A 66 9.95 -4.46 12.95
C GLN A 66 10.48 -3.51 14.03
N LEU A 67 10.72 -2.24 13.69
CA LEU A 67 11.09 -1.22 14.67
C LEU A 67 10.01 -1.06 15.74
N LEU A 68 8.73 -0.97 15.33
CA LEU A 68 7.62 -0.91 16.28
C LEU A 68 7.58 -2.10 17.22
N LYS A 69 7.76 -3.31 16.69
CA LYS A 69 7.77 -4.53 17.48
C LYS A 69 8.93 -4.54 18.47
N LYS A 70 10.11 -4.12 18.05
CA LYS A 70 11.31 -4.13 18.88
C LYS A 70 11.28 -3.11 20.01
N GLU A 71 10.84 -1.87 19.72
CA GLU A 71 11.05 -0.74 20.62
C GLU A 71 9.78 -0.32 21.36
N PHE A 72 8.59 -0.66 20.85
CA PHE A 72 7.33 -0.08 21.33
C PHE A 72 6.21 -1.12 21.49
N GLU A 73 6.53 -2.42 21.69
CA GLU A 73 5.58 -3.54 21.69
C GLU A 73 4.29 -3.29 22.48
N ASP A 74 4.42 -2.72 23.69
CA ASP A 74 3.29 -2.52 24.61
C ASP A 74 2.67 -1.13 24.55
N GLU A 75 3.20 -0.24 23.70
CA GLU A 75 2.81 1.17 23.72
C GLU A 75 1.63 1.52 22.82
N TYR A 76 1.19 0.63 21.92
CA TYR A 76 0.17 0.97 20.93
C TYR A 76 -0.98 -0.02 20.83
N ASP A 77 -2.13 0.52 20.44
CA ASP A 77 -3.36 -0.23 20.21
C ASP A 77 -3.60 -0.45 18.71
N ILE A 78 -3.07 0.46 17.88
CA ILE A 78 -3.38 0.50 16.45
C ILE A 78 -2.21 1.07 15.65
N ILE A 79 -2.07 0.58 14.42
CA ILE A 79 -1.06 1.01 13.46
C ILE A 79 -1.74 1.46 12.18
N LEU A 80 -1.27 2.59 11.63
CA LEU A 80 -1.58 3.04 10.28
C LEU A 80 -0.34 2.80 9.41
N MET A 81 -0.52 2.17 8.26
CA MET A 81 0.50 2.05 7.23
C MET A 81 0.07 2.84 6.01
N LEU A 82 0.93 3.73 5.56
CA LEU A 82 0.66 4.67 4.49
C LEU A 82 1.86 4.75 3.55
N ASN A 83 1.61 5.01 2.28
CA ASN A 83 2.69 5.40 1.38
C ASN A 83 2.39 6.74 0.71
N ASP A 84 3.38 7.30 0.02
CA ASP A 84 3.25 8.63 -0.57
C ASP A 84 2.27 8.69 -1.76
N THR A 85 1.83 7.54 -2.29
CA THR A 85 0.71 7.47 -3.24
C THR A 85 -0.56 8.07 -2.65
N LEU A 86 -0.80 7.89 -1.35
CA LEU A 86 -1.92 8.50 -0.65
C LEU A 86 -1.92 10.03 -0.80
N PHE A 87 -0.76 10.65 -0.70
CA PHE A 87 -0.61 12.12 -0.73
C PHE A 87 -0.45 12.68 -2.14
N THR A 88 0.04 11.88 -3.07
CA THR A 88 0.31 12.32 -4.45
C THR A 88 -0.83 12.00 -5.41
N ARG A 89 -1.63 10.96 -5.14
CA ARG A 89 -2.66 10.46 -6.07
C ARG A 89 -4.07 10.48 -5.53
N HIS A 90 -4.23 10.51 -4.19
CA HIS A 90 -5.51 10.46 -3.51
C HIS A 90 -5.74 11.71 -2.65
N ASN A 91 -6.97 11.87 -2.16
CA ASN A 91 -7.26 12.87 -1.15
C ASN A 91 -6.92 12.32 0.24
N ALA A 92 -5.67 12.54 0.69
CA ALA A 92 -5.16 11.99 1.96
C ALA A 92 -6.02 12.36 3.16
N LYS A 93 -6.53 13.60 3.23
CA LYS A 93 -7.40 14.07 4.32
C LYS A 93 -8.72 13.28 4.36
N PHE A 94 -9.33 13.04 3.20
CA PHE A 94 -10.56 12.26 3.08
C PHE A 94 -10.34 10.81 3.52
N PHE A 95 -9.29 10.17 2.99
CA PHE A 95 -8.95 8.79 3.34
C PHE A 95 -8.70 8.62 4.84
N LEU A 96 -7.82 9.44 5.42
CA LEU A 96 -7.48 9.35 6.85
C LEU A 96 -8.70 9.62 7.75
N LYS A 97 -9.56 10.58 7.39
CA LYS A 97 -10.82 10.80 8.11
C LYS A 97 -11.69 9.55 8.15
N HIS A 98 -11.79 8.81 7.04
CA HIS A 98 -12.59 7.56 7.00
C HIS A 98 -11.88 6.42 7.72
N LEU A 99 -10.59 6.27 7.55
CA LEU A 99 -9.79 5.25 8.23
C LEU A 99 -9.89 5.37 9.75
N LEU A 100 -9.73 6.59 10.27
CA LEU A 100 -9.79 6.87 11.71
C LEU A 100 -11.18 6.65 12.35
N LYS A 101 -12.27 6.62 11.58
CA LYS A 101 -13.59 6.23 12.10
C LYS A 101 -13.61 4.77 12.58
N TYR A 102 -12.81 3.91 11.97
CA TYR A 102 -12.76 2.48 12.30
C TYR A 102 -11.68 2.13 13.34
N LYS A 103 -10.93 3.12 13.83
CA LYS A 103 -9.83 2.89 14.76
C LYS A 103 -10.24 2.08 16.00
N ASN A 104 -11.37 2.44 16.63
CA ASN A 104 -11.86 1.74 17.82
C ASN A 104 -12.38 0.33 17.48
N THR A 105 -13.00 0.17 16.33
CA THR A 105 -13.48 -1.14 15.86
C THR A 105 -12.32 -2.10 15.65
N VAL A 106 -11.29 -1.66 14.92
CA VAL A 106 -10.11 -2.47 14.62
C VAL A 106 -9.32 -2.77 15.89
N ALA A 107 -9.11 -1.78 16.78
CA ALA A 107 -8.33 -1.95 18.00
C ALA A 107 -8.94 -2.95 19.00
N ARG A 108 -10.28 -3.07 19.05
CA ARG A 108 -10.98 -3.95 20.01
C ARG A 108 -11.05 -5.41 19.57
N LEU A 109 -10.71 -5.72 18.32
CA LEU A 109 -10.74 -7.09 17.84
C LEU A 109 -9.52 -7.86 18.36
N SER A 110 -9.79 -9.03 18.96
CA SER A 110 -8.75 -9.96 19.44
C SER A 110 -8.14 -10.82 18.32
N ILE A 111 -8.79 -10.86 17.16
CA ILE A 111 -8.32 -11.53 15.95
C ILE A 111 -7.62 -10.55 15.00
N PRO A 112 -6.81 -11.02 14.05
CA PRO A 112 -6.21 -10.15 13.03
C PRO A 112 -7.25 -9.29 12.32
N ALA A 113 -7.08 -7.98 12.34
CA ALA A 113 -8.01 -7.04 11.71
C ALA A 113 -7.23 -5.97 10.92
N ILE A 114 -7.57 -5.84 9.66
CA ILE A 114 -7.00 -4.85 8.76
C ILE A 114 -8.13 -4.05 8.09
N GLY A 115 -8.01 -2.74 8.07
CA GLY A 115 -8.97 -1.85 7.44
C GLY A 115 -8.33 -1.01 6.33
N GLY A 116 -9.09 -0.75 5.27
CA GLY A 116 -8.64 0.06 4.15
C GLY A 116 -9.69 0.15 3.04
N ARG A 117 -9.27 0.67 1.89
CA ARG A 117 -10.08 0.59 0.69
C ARG A 117 -10.06 -0.85 0.18
N ILE A 118 -11.24 -1.44 0.02
CA ILE A 118 -11.39 -2.75 -0.62
C ILE A 118 -11.58 -2.52 -2.11
N ASP A 119 -10.63 -3.02 -2.91
CA ASP A 119 -10.72 -3.06 -4.36
C ASP A 119 -11.24 -4.43 -4.80
N PRO A 120 -12.20 -4.47 -5.75
CA PRO A 120 -12.74 -5.73 -6.25
C PRO A 120 -11.75 -6.40 -7.20
N TYR A 121 -11.83 -7.72 -7.29
CA TYR A 121 -11.21 -8.47 -8.37
C TYR A 121 -11.89 -8.18 -9.71
N ASN A 122 -11.16 -8.37 -10.79
CA ASN A 122 -11.67 -8.19 -12.16
C ASN A 122 -12.22 -9.50 -12.76
N ASN A 123 -12.56 -9.46 -14.05
CA ASN A 123 -13.12 -10.61 -14.77
C ASN A 123 -12.12 -11.78 -14.97
N ILE A 124 -10.84 -11.58 -14.71
CA ILE A 124 -9.81 -12.62 -14.84
C ILE A 124 -9.74 -13.46 -13.57
N CYS A 125 -9.73 -12.77 -12.41
CA CYS A 125 -9.70 -13.40 -11.10
C CYS A 125 -10.85 -12.85 -10.25
N TYR A 126 -11.88 -13.65 -10.02
CA TYR A 126 -13.10 -13.20 -9.35
C TYR A 126 -12.97 -13.15 -7.83
N ARG A 127 -12.02 -13.89 -7.26
CA ARG A 127 -11.88 -14.08 -5.82
C ARG A 127 -10.43 -14.22 -5.40
N ASN A 128 -10.19 -13.88 -4.14
CA ASN A 128 -8.88 -14.08 -3.53
C ASN A 128 -8.57 -15.59 -3.42
N PRO A 129 -7.40 -16.06 -3.89
CA PRO A 129 -7.04 -17.48 -3.87
C PRO A 129 -6.94 -18.10 -2.46
N TRP A 130 -6.67 -17.30 -1.45
CA TRP A 130 -6.44 -17.78 -0.07
C TRP A 130 -7.69 -17.71 0.82
N SER A 131 -8.56 -16.71 0.62
CA SER A 131 -9.75 -16.49 1.45
C SER A 131 -11.08 -16.64 0.73
N ASN A 132 -11.06 -16.70 -0.60
CA ASN A 132 -12.26 -16.68 -1.44
C ASN A 132 -13.05 -15.35 -1.40
N ASP A 133 -12.48 -14.29 -0.86
CA ASP A 133 -13.10 -12.95 -0.86
C ASP A 133 -13.20 -12.36 -2.26
N ILE A 134 -14.20 -11.49 -2.45
CA ILE A 134 -14.44 -10.79 -3.72
C ILE A 134 -13.59 -9.53 -3.90
N GLY A 135 -12.72 -9.21 -2.92
CA GLY A 135 -11.84 -8.05 -2.96
C GLY A 135 -10.65 -8.18 -2.03
N TYR A 136 -9.76 -7.21 -2.10
CA TYR A 136 -8.54 -7.10 -1.30
C TYR A 136 -8.34 -5.67 -0.83
N ILE A 137 -7.53 -5.46 0.20
CA ILE A 137 -7.20 -4.13 0.70
C ILE A 137 -6.01 -3.55 -0.05
N SER A 138 -6.19 -2.35 -0.62
CA SER A 138 -5.10 -1.60 -1.25
C SER A 138 -4.02 -1.21 -0.25
N SER A 139 -2.75 -1.43 -0.62
CA SER A 139 -1.56 -1.26 0.25
C SER A 139 -1.25 0.20 0.63
N PHE A 140 -1.79 1.18 -0.08
CA PHE A 140 -1.38 2.58 0.10
C PHE A 140 -1.92 3.28 1.36
N CYS A 141 -2.98 2.72 2.00
CA CYS A 141 -3.61 3.31 3.19
C CYS A 141 -4.34 2.26 4.02
N ILE A 142 -3.71 1.81 5.08
CA ILE A 142 -4.13 0.67 5.88
C ILE A 142 -4.16 1.03 7.37
N ILE A 143 -5.13 0.49 8.11
CA ILE A 143 -5.18 0.47 9.57
C ILE A 143 -5.20 -0.98 10.04
N MET A 144 -4.45 -1.32 11.10
CA MET A 144 -4.41 -2.67 11.65
C MET A 144 -4.21 -2.69 13.16
N ASN A 145 -4.60 -3.81 13.79
CA ASN A 145 -4.31 -4.12 15.19
C ASN A 145 -3.03 -4.95 15.35
N LYS A 146 -2.60 -5.21 16.60
CA LYS A 146 -1.41 -6.02 16.90
C LYS A 146 -1.45 -7.43 16.30
N PRO A 147 -2.54 -8.22 16.45
CA PRO A 147 -2.61 -9.54 15.82
C PRO A 147 -2.43 -9.50 14.30
N ALA A 148 -2.97 -8.49 13.63
CA ALA A 148 -2.78 -8.33 12.19
C ALA A 148 -1.34 -7.94 11.83
N ARG A 149 -0.65 -7.12 12.64
CA ARG A 149 0.77 -6.81 12.47
C ARG A 149 1.63 -8.07 12.53
N ASP A 150 1.41 -8.91 13.52
CA ASP A 150 2.22 -10.13 13.70
C ASP A 150 2.04 -11.09 12.53
N LEU A 151 0.80 -11.28 12.10
CA LEU A 151 0.51 -12.08 10.91
C LEU A 151 1.10 -11.43 9.65
N TYR A 152 0.99 -10.11 9.49
CA TYR A 152 1.56 -9.37 8.36
C TYR A 152 3.08 -9.57 8.24
N LEU A 153 3.81 -9.40 9.36
CA LEU A 153 5.26 -9.62 9.41
C LEU A 153 5.65 -11.06 9.06
N LYS A 154 4.89 -12.04 9.57
CA LYS A 154 5.08 -13.44 9.22
C LYS A 154 4.89 -13.67 7.73
N LEU A 155 3.79 -13.18 7.15
CA LEU A 155 3.50 -13.34 5.72
C LEU A 155 4.55 -12.67 4.82
N LEU A 156 5.11 -11.54 5.24
CA LEU A 156 6.23 -10.91 4.50
C LEU A 156 7.49 -11.78 4.56
N SER A 157 7.76 -12.44 5.68
CA SER A 157 8.94 -13.31 5.82
C SER A 157 8.84 -14.61 5.02
N ASP A 158 7.62 -15.05 4.68
CA ASP A 158 7.40 -16.22 3.84
C ASP A 158 7.85 -15.99 2.37
N ILE A 159 8.02 -14.71 1.98
CA ILE A 159 8.43 -14.33 0.63
C ILE A 159 9.89 -13.91 0.63
N SER A 160 10.75 -14.82 0.19
CA SER A 160 12.16 -14.50 0.02
C SER A 160 12.35 -13.36 -0.97
N PRO A 161 13.18 -12.33 -0.65
CA PRO A 161 13.58 -11.30 -1.61
C PRO A 161 14.22 -11.88 -2.87
N THR A 162 14.85 -13.04 -2.76
CA THR A 162 15.53 -13.75 -3.85
C THR A 162 14.60 -14.70 -4.61
N PHE A 163 13.33 -14.81 -4.21
CA PHE A 163 12.36 -15.64 -4.92
C PHE A 163 12.21 -15.12 -6.36
N PRO A 164 12.58 -15.91 -7.38
CA PRO A 164 12.49 -15.47 -8.76
C PRO A 164 11.01 -15.44 -9.16
N PHE A 165 10.47 -14.25 -9.29
CA PHE A 165 9.09 -14.05 -9.69
C PHE A 165 8.95 -14.04 -11.21
N VAL A 166 10.06 -13.67 -11.89
CA VAL A 166 10.18 -13.55 -13.32
C VAL A 166 11.61 -13.94 -13.71
N ASP A 167 11.79 -15.11 -14.27
CA ASP A 167 13.11 -15.58 -14.68
C ASP A 167 13.48 -15.16 -16.11
N SER A 168 12.51 -15.09 -16.98
CA SER A 168 12.68 -14.66 -18.37
C SER A 168 11.39 -14.09 -18.95
N VAL A 169 11.49 -13.49 -20.13
CA VAL A 169 10.34 -12.98 -20.89
C VAL A 169 9.33 -14.07 -21.27
N THR A 170 9.82 -15.28 -21.46
CA THR A 170 9.02 -16.46 -21.82
C THR A 170 8.52 -17.20 -20.58
N GLU A 171 9.17 -17.03 -19.44
CA GLU A 171 8.85 -17.69 -18.18
C GLU A 171 8.35 -16.72 -17.10
N LEU A 172 7.77 -15.61 -17.53
CA LEU A 172 7.20 -14.56 -16.67
C LEU A 172 6.35 -15.10 -15.50
N PHE A 173 6.04 -16.41 -15.48
CA PHE A 173 5.00 -16.97 -14.62
C PHE A 173 5.28 -18.36 -14.08
N ASN A 174 6.54 -18.75 -14.05
CA ASN A 174 6.91 -20.07 -13.49
C ASN A 174 7.00 -20.05 -11.94
N TRP A 175 6.24 -19.16 -11.33
CA TRP A 175 6.16 -19.05 -9.87
C TRP A 175 5.11 -19.98 -9.32
N SER A 176 5.56 -20.80 -8.44
CA SER A 176 4.78 -21.72 -7.63
C SER A 176 3.66 -22.46 -8.37
N THR A 177 3.82 -23.73 -8.55
CA THR A 177 2.80 -24.66 -9.08
C THR A 177 1.49 -24.65 -8.27
N HIS A 178 1.48 -24.05 -7.07
CA HIS A 178 0.34 -24.00 -6.16
C HIS A 178 -0.56 -22.78 -6.31
N ILE A 179 -0.20 -21.82 -7.16
CA ILE A 179 -1.02 -20.62 -7.37
C ILE A 179 -1.95 -20.84 -8.57
N ASP A 180 -3.24 -20.56 -8.36
CA ASP A 180 -4.26 -20.64 -9.39
C ASP A 180 -3.85 -19.87 -10.65
N ARG A 181 -4.06 -20.50 -11.82
CA ARG A 181 -3.74 -19.92 -13.13
C ARG A 181 -4.41 -18.57 -13.34
N ARG A 182 -5.67 -18.41 -12.93
CA ARG A 182 -6.42 -17.15 -13.09
C ARG A 182 -5.81 -16.02 -12.28
N PHE A 183 -5.28 -16.33 -11.09
CA PHE A 183 -4.59 -15.33 -10.30
C PHE A 183 -3.26 -14.93 -10.94
N LYS A 184 -2.53 -15.87 -11.54
CA LYS A 184 -1.33 -15.55 -12.34
C LYS A 184 -1.67 -14.60 -13.49
N GLU A 185 -2.69 -14.92 -14.29
CA GLU A 185 -3.16 -14.08 -15.39
C GLU A 185 -3.60 -12.68 -14.91
N PHE A 186 -4.26 -12.60 -13.74
CA PHE A 186 -4.62 -11.34 -13.11
C PHE A 186 -3.39 -10.50 -12.74
N VAL A 187 -2.36 -11.10 -12.12
CA VAL A 187 -1.11 -10.37 -11.80
C VAL A 187 -0.42 -9.91 -13.07
N ILE A 188 -0.39 -10.74 -14.12
CA ILE A 188 0.14 -10.36 -15.43
C ILE A 188 -0.54 -9.11 -15.96
N SER A 189 -1.86 -9.08 -15.95
CA SER A 189 -2.63 -7.95 -16.45
C SER A 189 -2.31 -6.64 -15.71
N HIS A 190 -1.78 -6.74 -14.48
CA HIS A 190 -1.29 -5.59 -13.71
C HIS A 190 0.13 -5.18 -14.07
N LEU A 191 0.92 -6.08 -14.63
CA LEU A 191 2.34 -5.82 -14.93
C LEU A 191 2.56 -5.34 -16.35
N ILE A 192 1.82 -5.92 -17.29
CA ILE A 192 2.03 -5.73 -18.73
C ILE A 192 0.77 -5.17 -19.35
N ASP A 193 0.93 -4.09 -20.09
CA ASP A 193 -0.10 -3.56 -20.98
C ASP A 193 0.03 -4.23 -22.34
N THR A 194 -1.01 -4.92 -22.77
CA THR A 194 -1.00 -5.64 -24.03
C THR A 194 -1.37 -4.77 -25.22
N ASP A 195 -2.23 -3.73 -25.08
CA ASP A 195 -2.65 -2.92 -26.24
C ASP A 195 -3.19 -1.52 -25.93
N THR A 196 -3.64 -1.26 -24.72
CA THR A 196 -4.19 0.05 -24.35
C THR A 196 -3.78 0.41 -22.94
N ALA A 197 -2.71 1.20 -22.78
CA ALA A 197 -2.25 1.70 -21.49
C ALA A 197 -3.35 2.49 -20.77
N THR A 198 -4.31 1.79 -20.20
CA THR A 198 -5.41 2.39 -19.45
C THR A 198 -5.04 2.70 -18.01
N VAL A 199 -3.95 2.11 -17.50
CA VAL A 199 -3.54 2.25 -16.10
C VAL A 199 -2.06 2.62 -15.97
N TRP A 200 -1.80 3.65 -15.20
CA TRP A 200 -0.49 4.29 -15.02
C TRP A 200 0.62 3.36 -14.47
N TYR A 201 0.26 2.25 -13.85
CA TYR A 201 1.21 1.32 -13.24
C TYR A 201 1.64 0.19 -14.19
N GLN A 202 0.99 0.03 -15.33
CA GLN A 202 1.38 -0.96 -16.32
C GLN A 202 2.62 -0.50 -17.08
N SER A 203 3.56 -1.40 -17.27
CA SER A 203 4.70 -1.14 -18.12
C SER A 203 4.26 -1.36 -19.57
N LYS A 204 4.24 -0.32 -20.38
CA LYS A 204 4.09 -0.48 -21.82
C LYS A 204 5.15 -1.46 -22.30
N ASN A 205 4.72 -2.62 -22.76
CA ASN A 205 5.44 -3.65 -23.54
C ASN A 205 7.00 -3.65 -23.43
N ASN A 206 7.55 -3.21 -22.32
CA ASN A 206 8.95 -2.98 -22.15
C ASN A 206 9.52 -3.99 -21.16
N ILE A 207 9.61 -5.22 -21.63
CA ILE A 207 10.32 -6.35 -21.01
C ILE A 207 11.81 -6.04 -20.78
N LYS A 208 12.26 -4.85 -21.14
CA LYS A 208 13.65 -4.39 -20.97
C LYS A 208 14.06 -4.24 -19.49
N ASN A 209 13.14 -4.36 -18.53
CA ASN A 209 13.49 -4.24 -17.12
C ASN A 209 12.82 -5.34 -16.28
N ILE A 210 13.29 -6.58 -16.47
CA ILE A 210 12.84 -7.79 -15.77
C ILE A 210 12.94 -7.60 -14.24
N GLU A 211 14.00 -6.99 -13.73
CA GLU A 211 14.20 -6.75 -12.29
C GLU A 211 13.08 -5.89 -11.72
N ARG A 212 12.73 -4.80 -12.40
CA ARG A 212 11.63 -3.94 -11.97
C ARG A 212 10.27 -4.64 -12.04
N LEU A 213 10.03 -5.44 -13.09
CA LEU A 213 8.81 -6.24 -13.22
C LEU A 213 8.73 -7.29 -12.10
N ASN A 214 9.85 -7.88 -11.73
CA ASN A 214 9.96 -8.82 -10.62
C ASN A 214 9.54 -8.17 -9.30
N VAL A 215 10.13 -7.03 -8.94
CA VAL A 215 9.77 -6.30 -7.72
C VAL A 215 8.29 -5.92 -7.74
N LYS A 216 7.80 -5.38 -8.84
CA LYS A 216 6.39 -4.98 -8.98
C LYS A 216 5.44 -6.17 -8.89
N GLY A 217 5.78 -7.29 -9.52
CA GLY A 217 5.00 -8.53 -9.42
C GLY A 217 4.90 -9.06 -8.01
N LYS A 218 6.02 -9.05 -7.26
CA LYS A 218 6.03 -9.40 -5.83
C LYS A 218 5.14 -8.47 -5.01
N CYS A 219 5.15 -7.16 -5.28
CA CYS A 219 4.29 -6.21 -4.58
C CYS A 219 2.81 -6.46 -4.85
N VAL A 220 2.43 -6.69 -6.13
CA VAL A 220 1.04 -7.06 -6.48
C VAL A 220 0.66 -8.37 -5.78
N PHE A 221 1.50 -9.38 -5.85
CA PHE A 221 1.28 -10.65 -5.17
C PHE A 221 1.07 -10.45 -3.65
N LEU A 222 1.96 -9.70 -2.99
CA LEU A 222 1.90 -9.45 -1.55
C LEU A 222 0.62 -8.75 -1.12
N GLU A 223 0.13 -7.79 -1.90
CA GLU A 223 -1.13 -7.08 -1.61
C GLU A 223 -2.31 -8.06 -1.50
N HIS A 224 -2.39 -9.03 -2.41
CA HIS A 224 -3.43 -10.06 -2.41
C HIS A 224 -3.18 -11.18 -1.41
N TYR A 225 -1.93 -11.62 -1.28
CA TYR A 225 -1.52 -12.68 -0.35
C TYR A 225 -1.78 -12.28 1.11
N VAL A 226 -1.36 -11.07 1.47
CA VAL A 226 -1.57 -10.52 2.81
C VAL A 226 -3.06 -10.33 3.09
N SER A 227 -3.79 -9.70 2.17
CA SER A 227 -5.23 -9.49 2.33
C SER A 227 -5.97 -10.82 2.53
N GLY A 228 -5.69 -11.82 1.69
CA GLY A 228 -6.35 -13.12 1.76
C GLY A 228 -6.03 -13.88 3.04
N ASN A 229 -4.76 -13.92 3.45
CA ASN A 229 -4.39 -14.64 4.67
C ASN A 229 -4.91 -13.94 5.93
N ILE A 230 -4.90 -12.61 5.98
CA ILE A 230 -5.51 -11.90 7.10
C ILE A 230 -7.02 -12.15 7.14
N SER A 231 -7.71 -12.13 6.00
CA SER A 231 -9.14 -12.45 5.96
C SER A 231 -9.45 -13.87 6.39
N LYS A 232 -8.61 -14.83 6.00
CA LYS A 232 -8.76 -16.24 6.42
C LYS A 232 -8.66 -16.46 7.93
N HIS A 233 -7.85 -15.67 8.62
CA HIS A 233 -7.60 -15.78 10.06
C HIS A 233 -8.25 -14.68 10.91
N GLY A 234 -8.90 -13.73 10.27
CA GLY A 234 -9.44 -12.54 10.91
C GLY A 234 -10.47 -11.82 10.05
N VAL A 235 -10.30 -10.51 9.86
CA VAL A 235 -11.31 -9.69 9.17
C VAL A 235 -10.70 -8.55 8.34
N LEU A 236 -11.29 -8.32 7.15
CA LEU A 236 -11.07 -7.12 6.34
C LEU A 236 -12.19 -6.10 6.61
N VAL A 237 -11.83 -4.89 6.98
CA VAL A 237 -12.75 -3.80 7.29
C VAL A 237 -12.73 -2.77 6.17
N SER A 238 -13.83 -2.66 5.40
CA SER A 238 -13.96 -1.61 4.39
C SER A 238 -14.14 -0.24 5.04
N ILE A 239 -13.35 0.74 4.66
CA ILE A 239 -13.52 2.13 5.10
C ILE A 239 -14.62 2.87 4.31
N PHE A 240 -15.13 2.27 3.24
CA PHE A 240 -16.24 2.74 2.43
C PHE A 240 -17.32 1.66 2.28
N PRO A 241 -17.97 1.20 3.39
CA PRO A 241 -18.90 0.08 3.34
C PRO A 241 -20.22 0.41 2.64
N THR A 242 -20.66 1.68 2.65
CA THR A 242 -21.96 2.07 2.07
C THR A 242 -21.81 2.62 0.66
N TRP A 243 -22.87 2.49 -0.15
CA TRP A 243 -22.91 3.07 -1.50
C TRP A 243 -22.65 4.59 -1.48
N LYS A 244 -23.23 5.31 -0.52
CA LYS A 244 -23.01 6.76 -0.34
C LYS A 244 -21.51 7.09 -0.14
N GLN A 245 -20.80 6.33 0.68
CA GLN A 245 -19.38 6.53 0.92
C GLN A 245 -18.55 6.19 -0.32
N LYS A 246 -18.90 5.13 -1.06
CA LYS A 246 -18.26 4.79 -2.33
C LYS A 246 -18.45 5.89 -3.37
N THR A 247 -19.64 6.47 -3.46
CA THR A 247 -19.91 7.60 -4.37
C THR A 247 -19.14 8.85 -3.95
N GLN A 248 -19.12 9.19 -2.66
CA GLN A 248 -18.30 10.30 -2.16
C GLN A 248 -16.82 10.08 -2.48
N HIS A 249 -16.29 8.88 -2.24
CA HIS A 249 -14.92 8.53 -2.60
C HIS A 249 -14.66 8.76 -4.08
N PHE A 250 -15.53 8.26 -4.95
CA PHE A 250 -15.41 8.46 -6.41
C PHE A 250 -15.35 9.94 -6.79
N ILE A 251 -16.24 10.77 -6.23
CA ILE A 251 -16.26 12.22 -6.49
C ILE A 251 -14.94 12.87 -6.05
N TYR A 252 -14.45 12.57 -4.82
CA TYR A 252 -13.19 13.12 -4.33
C TYR A 252 -11.98 12.69 -5.18
N GLU A 253 -11.98 11.46 -5.70
CA GLU A 253 -10.93 11.00 -6.62
C GLU A 253 -10.96 11.75 -7.96
N GLN A 254 -12.15 12.05 -8.52
CA GLN A 254 -12.25 12.84 -9.73
C GLN A 254 -11.76 14.28 -9.50
N ILE A 255 -12.15 14.91 -8.39
CA ILE A 255 -11.66 16.24 -8.01
C ILE A 255 -10.13 16.24 -7.90
N ALA A 256 -9.54 15.29 -7.17
CA ALA A 256 -8.10 15.17 -7.01
C ALA A 256 -7.37 14.94 -8.36
N LYS A 257 -7.97 14.21 -9.30
CA LYS A 257 -7.43 14.08 -10.67
C LYS A 257 -7.46 15.39 -11.43
N MET A 258 -8.55 16.14 -11.34
CA MET A 258 -8.69 17.45 -12.00
C MET A 258 -7.67 18.45 -11.43
N GLU A 259 -7.51 18.54 -10.12
CA GLU A 259 -6.53 19.41 -9.46
C GLU A 259 -5.11 19.11 -9.94
N ARG A 260 -4.72 17.82 -9.99
CA ARG A 260 -3.39 17.42 -10.51
C ARG A 260 -3.20 17.82 -11.97
N LYS A 261 -4.22 17.65 -12.82
CA LYS A 261 -4.17 18.05 -14.22
C LYS A 261 -4.00 19.56 -14.36
N LEU A 262 -4.71 20.35 -13.57
CA LEU A 262 -4.58 21.81 -13.57
C LEU A 262 -3.18 22.24 -13.11
N LEU A 263 -2.67 21.68 -12.03
CA LEU A 263 -1.31 21.97 -11.55
C LEU A 263 -0.24 21.61 -12.58
N SER A 264 -0.38 20.49 -13.29
CA SER A 264 0.56 20.12 -14.36
C SER A 264 0.56 21.12 -15.51
N ILE A 265 -0.60 21.65 -15.88
CA ILE A 265 -0.73 22.68 -16.94
C ILE A 265 -0.11 24.01 -16.48
N LEU A 266 -0.34 24.41 -15.23
CA LEU A 266 0.21 25.64 -14.66
C LEU A 266 1.74 25.58 -14.55
N ASN A 267 2.29 24.46 -14.09
CA ASN A 267 3.75 24.28 -14.00
C ASN A 267 4.42 24.23 -15.38
N PHE A 268 3.74 23.70 -16.40
CA PHE A 268 4.26 23.73 -17.78
C PHE A 268 4.34 25.17 -18.33
N LYS A 269 3.39 26.05 -17.96
CA LYS A 269 3.40 27.46 -18.38
C LYS A 269 4.45 28.32 -17.67
N VAL A 270 4.87 27.92 -16.44
CA VAL A 270 5.89 28.64 -15.67
C VAL A 270 7.32 28.23 -16.09
N GLY A 271 7.51 27.02 -16.60
CA GLY A 271 8.81 26.52 -17.09
C GLY A 271 9.16 26.89 -18.54
N SER A 272 8.26 27.58 -19.25
CA SER A 272 8.44 27.97 -20.65
C SER A 272 8.67 29.49 -20.84
N LYS A 273 9.13 30.19 -19.80
CA LYS A 273 9.58 31.61 -19.88
C LYS A 273 11.04 31.74 -19.61
#